data_b9b097a83ad631ec5d06c0dd23542f23
#
_entry.id   b9b097a83ad631ec5d06c0dd23542f23
#
_cell.length_a   1.000
_cell.length_b   1.000
_cell.length_c   1.000
_cell.angle_alpha   90.00
_cell.angle_beta   90.00
_cell.angle_gamma   90.00
#
_symmetry.space_group_name_H-M   'P 1'
#
loop_
_entity.id
_entity.type
_entity.pdbx_description
1 polymer ?
#
loop_
_entity_poly.entity_id
_entity_poly.type
_entity_poly.pdbx_seq_one_letter_code
_entity_poly.pdbx_strand_id
1 'polypeptide(L)'
;MQMTLEITPAISIGKAFSPCHITGFYSEIKDKAILNRGSLGAGISIRKGVTSTAELYRSDKNNFTIRINGVVSNDALVSKFVIDEFLKRANKNYFVKVNHEVEVPIGYGIGTSGSAALSLSYALNDALSLGLSHIESAQIAHRAEIECKTGLGTVLSEYYGGLCIRLKGGAPGIGKTDVTKINNSKVAIFCFSPIVTRYAIESIGRISNHECNQMMIKILKTKSIVDFLQLSYDFSQSLKFVNKSCNNLMGLLSQNGFHSSVALFGQTVFTIVKENELEALRKISKNFSTRLFISDIENEGARLVRKHDS
;
A
#
# COMPACT_ATOMS: atom_id res chain seq x y z
N MET A 1 11.22 4.77 47.41
CA MET A 1 10.04 5.55 46.99
C MET A 1 9.90 5.33 45.50
N GLN A 2 9.11 4.33 45.05
CA GLN A 2 8.82 4.08 43.65
C GLN A 2 7.90 5.20 43.15
N MET A 3 8.43 6.08 42.30
CA MET A 3 7.58 7.01 41.55
C MET A 3 6.77 6.16 40.53
N THR A 4 5.52 5.88 40.86
CA THR A 4 4.53 5.47 39.87
C THR A 4 4.39 6.63 38.88
N LEU A 5 4.94 6.48 37.69
CA LEU A 5 4.66 7.37 36.56
C LEU A 5 3.14 7.29 36.31
N GLU A 6 2.39 8.28 36.76
CA GLU A 6 0.99 8.44 36.34
C GLU A 6 0.98 8.58 34.83
N ILE A 7 0.50 7.52 34.14
CA ILE A 7 0.30 7.55 32.70
C ILE A 7 -0.89 8.45 32.43
N THR A 8 -0.65 9.70 32.07
CA THR A 8 -1.73 10.62 31.68
C THR A 8 -2.50 9.95 30.51
N PRO A 9 -3.81 9.72 30.65
CA PRO A 9 -4.59 9.11 29.60
C PRO A 9 -4.63 9.99 28.34
N ALA A 10 -4.70 9.36 27.17
CA ALA A 10 -4.93 10.08 25.92
C ALA A 10 -6.28 10.81 25.98
N ILE A 11 -6.32 12.05 25.51
CA ILE A 11 -7.54 12.86 25.45
C ILE A 11 -8.45 12.47 24.28
N SER A 12 -7.87 11.86 23.25
CA SER A 12 -8.58 11.31 22.10
C SER A 12 -7.75 10.25 21.41
N ILE A 13 -8.41 9.27 20.78
CA ILE A 13 -7.78 8.17 20.04
C ILE A 13 -8.55 7.95 18.75
N GLY A 14 -7.84 7.95 17.64
CA GLY A 14 -8.39 7.51 16.34
C GLY A 14 -7.69 6.24 15.90
N LYS A 15 -8.42 5.33 15.27
CA LYS A 15 -7.90 4.08 14.73
C LYS A 15 -8.48 3.81 13.34
N ALA A 16 -7.62 3.50 12.38
CA ALA A 16 -8.04 3.21 11.01
C ALA A 16 -7.16 2.15 10.37
N PHE A 17 -7.75 1.44 9.42
CA PHE A 17 -7.10 0.43 8.59
C PHE A 17 -7.01 0.89 7.16
N SER A 18 -5.93 0.52 6.47
CA SER A 18 -5.80 0.59 5.02
C SER A 18 -5.22 -0.72 4.49
N PRO A 19 -5.79 -1.29 3.41
CA PRO A 19 -5.21 -2.45 2.75
C PRO A 19 -3.83 -2.09 2.17
N CYS A 20 -2.94 -3.06 2.07
CA CYS A 20 -1.77 -2.95 1.21
C CYS A 20 -2.14 -3.24 -0.25
N HIS A 21 -1.30 -2.78 -1.20
CA HIS A 21 -1.57 -2.89 -2.62
C HIS A 21 -0.34 -3.36 -3.40
N ILE A 22 -0.53 -4.35 -4.27
CA ILE A 22 0.50 -4.84 -5.18
C ILE A 22 0.22 -4.31 -6.57
N THR A 23 1.09 -3.46 -7.09
CA THR A 23 1.01 -2.94 -8.45
C THR A 23 1.59 -3.96 -9.42
N GLY A 24 0.81 -4.38 -10.41
CA GLY A 24 1.24 -5.28 -11.47
C GLY A 24 1.94 -4.55 -12.62
N PHE A 25 1.36 -3.45 -13.09
CA PHE A 25 1.94 -2.59 -14.12
C PHE A 25 1.48 -1.14 -13.93
N TYR A 26 2.28 -0.19 -14.43
CA TYR A 26 1.96 1.24 -14.32
C TYR A 26 2.67 2.09 -15.38
N SER A 27 2.14 3.30 -15.58
CA SER A 27 2.83 4.41 -16.24
C SER A 27 2.63 5.68 -15.43
N GLU A 28 3.71 6.44 -15.20
CA GLU A 28 3.70 7.65 -14.38
C GLU A 28 2.97 8.80 -15.08
N ILE A 29 2.09 9.48 -14.37
CA ILE A 29 1.45 10.73 -14.79
C ILE A 29 2.08 11.89 -14.02
N LYS A 30 2.74 12.77 -14.77
CA LYS A 30 3.32 14.01 -14.25
C LYS A 30 2.34 15.16 -14.49
N ASP A 31 2.21 16.03 -13.50
CA ASP A 31 1.40 17.25 -13.59
C ASP A 31 2.04 18.35 -12.72
N LYS A 32 1.69 19.62 -12.98
CA LYS A 32 2.12 20.76 -12.15
C LYS A 32 1.43 20.70 -10.79
N ALA A 33 0.13 20.43 -10.77
CA ALA A 33 -0.65 20.25 -9.55
C ALA A 33 -0.39 18.88 -8.94
N ILE A 34 0.10 18.85 -7.70
CA ILE A 34 0.53 17.62 -7.03
C ILE A 34 -0.59 16.57 -6.92
N LEU A 35 -1.82 17.00 -6.69
CA LEU A 35 -2.96 16.09 -6.58
C LEU A 35 -3.37 15.45 -7.92
N ASN A 36 -2.91 15.98 -9.05
CA ASN A 36 -3.11 15.39 -10.38
C ASN A 36 -2.00 14.36 -10.71
N ARG A 37 -0.85 14.42 -10.01
CA ARG A 37 0.22 13.45 -10.20
C ARG A 37 -0.23 12.07 -9.75
N GLY A 38 0.33 11.02 -10.36
CA GLY A 38 -0.01 9.65 -10.00
C GLY A 38 0.42 8.68 -11.06
N SER A 39 -0.36 7.63 -11.28
CA SER A 39 -0.09 6.65 -12.33
C SER A 39 -1.36 6.10 -12.96
N LEU A 40 -1.26 5.70 -14.23
CA LEU A 40 -2.13 4.72 -14.87
C LEU A 40 -1.70 3.33 -14.45
N GLY A 41 -2.51 2.30 -14.72
CA GLY A 41 -2.12 0.90 -14.53
C GLY A 41 -3.10 0.09 -13.72
N ALA A 42 -2.67 -1.08 -13.27
CA ALA A 42 -3.51 -1.97 -12.47
C ALA A 42 -2.74 -2.64 -11.33
N GLY A 43 -3.48 -3.04 -10.30
CA GLY A 43 -2.96 -3.80 -9.19
C GLY A 43 -4.06 -4.33 -8.30
N ILE A 44 -3.67 -5.14 -7.31
CA ILE A 44 -4.57 -5.86 -6.42
C ILE A 44 -4.35 -5.44 -4.97
N SER A 45 -5.43 -5.14 -4.25
CA SER A 45 -5.38 -4.84 -2.82
C SER A 45 -5.51 -6.11 -1.99
N ILE A 46 -4.73 -6.20 -0.93
CA ILE A 46 -4.67 -7.37 -0.04
C ILE A 46 -5.12 -6.99 1.37
N ARG A 47 -5.79 -7.93 2.05
CA ARG A 47 -6.33 -7.73 3.41
C ARG A 47 -5.24 -7.53 4.46
N LYS A 48 -4.05 -8.11 4.28
CA LYS A 48 -2.88 -7.79 5.11
C LYS A 48 -2.44 -6.36 4.80
N GLY A 49 -2.69 -5.47 5.73
CA GLY A 49 -2.56 -4.04 5.55
C GLY A 49 -1.80 -3.34 6.66
N VAL A 50 -2.14 -2.10 6.88
CA VAL A 50 -1.63 -1.27 7.96
C VAL A 50 -2.79 -0.73 8.79
N THR A 51 -2.77 -1.01 10.09
CA THR A 51 -3.65 -0.37 11.06
C THR A 51 -2.86 0.71 11.78
N SER A 52 -3.33 1.95 11.70
CA SER A 52 -2.73 3.09 12.39
C SER A 52 -3.59 3.52 13.57
N THR A 53 -2.96 3.65 14.75
CA THR A 53 -3.57 4.26 15.94
C THR A 53 -2.88 5.58 16.21
N ALA A 54 -3.65 6.65 16.36
CA ALA A 54 -3.20 7.99 16.74
C ALA A 54 -3.80 8.36 18.10
N GLU A 55 -2.94 8.54 19.10
CA GLU A 55 -3.32 8.97 20.44
C GLU A 55 -2.89 10.43 20.65
N LEU A 56 -3.81 11.27 21.11
CA LEU A 56 -3.56 12.69 21.37
C LEU A 56 -3.40 12.95 22.86
N TYR A 57 -2.41 13.77 23.19
CA TYR A 57 -2.14 14.25 24.54
C TYR A 57 -2.03 15.77 24.52
N ARG A 58 -2.41 16.45 25.62
CA ARG A 58 -2.21 17.90 25.75
C ARG A 58 -0.72 18.23 25.76
N SER A 59 -0.36 19.29 25.06
CA SER A 59 1.03 19.76 24.98
C SER A 59 1.07 21.26 24.69
N ASP A 60 2.09 21.94 25.19
CA ASP A 60 2.33 23.38 24.90
C ASP A 60 2.84 23.61 23.49
N LYS A 61 3.41 22.59 22.86
CA LYS A 61 3.91 22.61 21.48
C LYS A 61 3.59 21.32 20.77
N ASN A 62 3.46 21.39 19.45
CA ASN A 62 3.29 20.21 18.60
C ASN A 62 4.53 19.34 18.66
N ASN A 63 4.34 18.05 18.95
CA ASN A 63 5.38 17.04 18.93
C ASN A 63 4.75 15.66 18.68
N PHE A 64 5.56 14.67 18.28
CA PHE A 64 5.06 13.32 18.05
C PHE A 64 6.11 12.23 18.23
N THR A 65 5.63 11.02 18.42
CA THR A 65 6.44 9.80 18.37
C THR A 65 5.75 8.80 17.47
N ILE A 66 6.51 8.16 16.57
CA ILE A 66 6.01 7.14 15.63
C ILE A 66 6.61 5.80 16.00
N ARG A 67 5.76 4.78 16.08
CA ARG A 67 6.15 3.39 16.25
C ARG A 67 5.65 2.56 15.07
N ILE A 68 6.46 1.58 14.66
CA ILE A 68 6.08 0.57 13.69
C ILE A 68 6.24 -0.78 14.37
N ASN A 69 5.14 -1.51 14.50
CA ASN A 69 5.07 -2.78 15.25
C ASN A 69 5.71 -2.65 16.66
N GLY A 70 5.40 -1.55 17.36
CA GLY A 70 5.88 -1.25 18.71
C GLY A 70 7.30 -0.65 18.79
N VAL A 71 8.09 -0.66 17.71
CA VAL A 71 9.46 -0.12 17.66
C VAL A 71 9.44 1.35 17.20
N VAL A 72 10.15 2.23 17.91
CA VAL A 72 10.26 3.65 17.54
C VAL A 72 10.96 3.78 16.18
N SER A 73 10.37 4.56 15.28
CA SER A 73 10.89 4.83 13.95
C SER A 73 11.14 6.33 13.75
N ASN A 74 12.39 6.68 13.44
CA ASN A 74 12.78 8.04 13.09
C ASN A 74 12.77 8.31 11.59
N ASP A 75 12.58 7.28 10.76
CA ASP A 75 12.68 7.35 9.29
C ASP A 75 11.32 7.23 8.58
N ALA A 76 10.21 7.30 9.33
CA ALA A 76 8.86 7.24 8.79
C ALA A 76 8.45 8.59 8.14
N LEU A 77 9.11 8.96 7.04
CA LEU A 77 8.97 10.29 6.38
C LEU A 77 7.53 10.60 6.01
N VAL A 78 6.82 9.64 5.43
CA VAL A 78 5.42 9.80 5.00
C VAL A 78 4.52 10.08 6.19
N SER A 79 4.69 9.32 7.29
CA SER A 79 3.92 9.51 8.52
C SER A 79 4.21 10.86 9.16
N LYS A 80 5.47 11.32 9.17
CA LYS A 80 5.83 12.67 9.63
C LYS A 80 5.10 13.74 8.83
N PHE A 81 5.14 13.63 7.50
CA PHE A 81 4.44 14.57 6.62
C PHE A 81 2.94 14.63 6.92
N VAL A 82 2.29 13.46 7.06
CA VAL A 82 0.87 13.39 7.38
C VAL A 82 0.58 14.04 8.73
N ILE A 83 1.35 13.73 9.78
CA ILE A 83 1.16 14.31 11.12
C ILE A 83 1.27 15.84 11.06
N ASP A 84 2.31 16.36 10.42
CA ASP A 84 2.53 17.81 10.30
C ASP A 84 1.37 18.51 9.57
N GLU A 85 0.85 17.91 8.50
CA GLU A 85 -0.30 18.46 7.76
C GLU A 85 -1.59 18.47 8.57
N PHE A 86 -1.81 17.47 9.43
CA PHE A 86 -2.97 17.43 10.32
C PHE A 86 -2.81 18.37 11.51
N LEU A 87 -1.62 18.47 12.11
CA LEU A 87 -1.36 19.39 13.23
C LEU A 87 -1.43 20.85 12.81
N LYS A 88 -1.07 21.22 11.56
CA LYS A 88 -1.29 22.57 11.00
C LYS A 88 -2.77 22.97 10.93
N ARG A 89 -3.68 22.00 10.84
CA ARG A 89 -5.14 22.20 10.80
C ARG A 89 -5.79 22.22 12.17
N ALA A 90 -5.08 21.73 13.17
CA ALA A 90 -5.57 21.68 14.54
C ALA A 90 -5.54 23.06 15.20
N ASN A 91 -6.58 23.39 15.98
CA ASN A 91 -6.69 24.68 16.70
C ASN A 91 -5.85 24.75 18.00
N LYS A 92 -5.20 23.64 18.38
CA LYS A 92 -4.41 23.49 19.61
C LYS A 92 -3.17 22.67 19.33
N ASN A 93 -2.21 22.78 20.23
CA ASN A 93 -1.02 21.93 20.19
C ASN A 93 -1.28 20.58 20.85
N TYR A 94 -0.66 19.54 20.28
CA TYR A 94 -0.76 18.18 20.78
C TYR A 94 0.61 17.49 20.77
N PHE A 95 0.80 16.57 21.73
CA PHE A 95 1.75 15.49 21.59
C PHE A 95 1.00 14.27 21.01
N VAL A 96 1.43 13.80 19.85
CA VAL A 96 0.79 12.71 19.13
C VAL A 96 1.63 11.44 19.23
N LYS A 97 1.07 10.36 19.75
CA LYS A 97 1.67 9.03 19.65
C LYS A 97 1.01 8.26 18.52
N VAL A 98 1.80 7.83 17.58
CA VAL A 98 1.36 7.00 16.45
C VAL A 98 1.95 5.60 16.59
N ASN A 99 1.11 4.57 16.42
CA ASN A 99 1.55 3.20 16.22
C ASN A 99 0.96 2.65 14.92
N HIS A 100 1.84 2.18 14.03
CA HIS A 100 1.48 1.42 12.84
C HIS A 100 1.66 -0.07 13.13
N GLU A 101 0.58 -0.83 13.04
CA GLU A 101 0.58 -2.29 13.00
C GLU A 101 0.64 -2.71 11.53
N VAL A 102 1.80 -3.17 11.07
CA VAL A 102 2.09 -3.52 9.68
C VAL A 102 2.17 -5.03 9.55
N GLU A 103 1.27 -5.63 8.78
CA GLU A 103 1.13 -7.09 8.68
C GLU A 103 2.00 -7.74 7.59
N VAL A 104 2.65 -6.94 6.75
CA VAL A 104 3.54 -7.38 5.67
C VAL A 104 4.92 -6.74 5.79
N PRO A 105 5.97 -7.33 5.21
CA PRO A 105 7.32 -6.75 5.31
C PRO A 105 7.42 -5.43 4.52
N ILE A 106 8.10 -4.45 5.12
CA ILE A 106 8.31 -3.12 4.55
C ILE A 106 9.44 -3.17 3.51
N GLY A 107 9.28 -2.45 2.39
CA GLY A 107 10.30 -2.38 1.33
C GLY A 107 10.22 -3.49 0.28
N TYR A 108 9.16 -4.29 0.29
CA TYR A 108 8.97 -5.42 -0.64
C TYR A 108 8.00 -5.12 -1.80
N GLY A 109 7.70 -3.84 -2.07
CA GLY A 109 6.82 -3.45 -3.18
C GLY A 109 5.34 -3.75 -2.94
N ILE A 110 4.91 -3.83 -1.68
CA ILE A 110 3.54 -4.23 -1.28
C ILE A 110 2.71 -3.01 -0.84
N GLY A 111 3.12 -1.79 -1.13
CA GLY A 111 2.33 -0.58 -0.86
C GLY A 111 2.24 -0.15 0.62
N THR A 112 3.12 -0.63 1.50
CA THR A 112 3.05 -0.33 2.95
C THR A 112 3.12 1.16 3.29
N SER A 113 3.78 1.97 2.48
CA SER A 113 3.93 3.42 2.69
C SER A 113 2.61 4.16 2.46
N GLY A 114 1.93 3.89 1.34
CA GLY A 114 0.62 4.45 1.05
C GLY A 114 -0.43 4.02 2.07
N SER A 115 -0.44 2.74 2.45
CA SER A 115 -1.34 2.21 3.47
C SER A 115 -1.12 2.89 4.83
N ALA A 116 0.13 3.11 5.24
CA ALA A 116 0.44 3.82 6.48
C ALA A 116 -0.01 5.29 6.42
N ALA A 117 0.22 5.96 5.28
CA ALA A 117 -0.24 7.34 5.08
C ALA A 117 -1.77 7.45 5.15
N LEU A 118 -2.49 6.55 4.47
CA LEU A 118 -3.94 6.59 4.34
C LEU A 118 -4.64 6.23 5.66
N SER A 119 -4.21 5.14 6.32
CA SER A 119 -4.75 4.77 7.63
C SER A 119 -4.45 5.84 8.69
N LEU A 120 -3.24 6.42 8.69
CA LEU A 120 -2.89 7.49 9.61
C LEU A 120 -3.72 8.76 9.36
N SER A 121 -3.95 9.13 8.11
CA SER A 121 -4.78 10.29 7.77
C SER A 121 -6.20 10.15 8.31
N TYR A 122 -6.79 8.96 8.20
CA TYR A 122 -8.12 8.70 8.76
C TYR A 122 -8.10 8.71 10.29
N ALA A 123 -7.11 8.07 10.91
CA ALA A 123 -6.96 8.01 12.36
C ALA A 123 -6.76 9.42 12.97
N LEU A 124 -5.95 10.29 12.33
CA LEU A 124 -5.74 11.65 12.80
C LEU A 124 -6.97 12.55 12.60
N ASN A 125 -7.67 12.41 11.46
CA ASN A 125 -8.91 13.14 11.23
C ASN A 125 -9.95 12.84 12.32
N ASP A 126 -10.11 11.58 12.67
CA ASP A 126 -11.01 11.10 13.73
C ASP A 126 -10.54 11.62 15.11
N ALA A 127 -9.28 11.38 15.48
CA ALA A 127 -8.72 11.78 16.77
C ALA A 127 -8.80 13.30 17.00
N LEU A 128 -8.47 14.11 15.98
CA LEU A 128 -8.48 15.58 16.05
C LEU A 128 -9.88 16.17 15.83
N SER A 129 -10.87 15.36 15.47
CA SER A 129 -12.24 15.77 15.15
C SER A 129 -12.28 16.91 14.13
N LEU A 130 -11.46 16.84 13.06
CA LEU A 130 -11.36 17.90 12.06
C LEU A 130 -12.53 17.92 11.07
N GLY A 131 -13.31 16.84 11.01
CA GLY A 131 -14.48 16.75 10.11
C GLY A 131 -14.14 16.70 8.62
N LEU A 132 -12.90 16.40 8.25
CA LEU A 132 -12.54 16.21 6.85
C LEU A 132 -13.27 14.98 6.28
N SER A 133 -13.70 15.07 5.03
CA SER A 133 -14.20 13.91 4.30
C SER A 133 -13.10 12.84 4.12
N HIS A 134 -13.51 11.61 3.81
CA HIS A 134 -12.57 10.54 3.45
C HIS A 134 -11.69 10.92 2.25
N ILE A 135 -12.26 11.65 1.28
CA ILE A 135 -11.53 12.14 0.09
C ILE A 135 -10.45 13.15 0.51
N GLU A 136 -10.78 14.17 1.30
CA GLU A 136 -9.82 15.19 1.75
C GLU A 136 -8.69 14.57 2.57
N SER A 137 -9.01 13.65 3.48
CA SER A 137 -8.02 12.92 4.27
C SER A 137 -7.11 12.05 3.36
N ALA A 138 -7.67 11.36 2.37
CA ALA A 138 -6.90 10.56 1.43
C ALA A 138 -6.05 11.41 0.46
N GLN A 139 -6.45 12.64 0.15
CA GLN A 139 -5.65 13.59 -0.63
C GLN A 139 -4.40 14.03 0.14
N ILE A 140 -4.47 14.16 1.47
CA ILE A 140 -3.29 14.42 2.32
C ILE A 140 -2.32 13.23 2.25
N ALA A 141 -2.82 12.00 2.37
CA ALA A 141 -2.02 10.79 2.25
C ALA A 141 -1.36 10.66 0.86
N HIS A 142 -2.11 10.92 -0.21
CA HIS A 142 -1.58 10.92 -1.58
C HIS A 142 -0.47 11.95 -1.77
N ARG A 143 -0.69 13.18 -1.28
CA ARG A 143 0.32 14.24 -1.33
C ARG A 143 1.59 13.83 -0.58
N ALA A 144 1.46 13.21 0.59
CA ALA A 144 2.61 12.71 1.37
C ALA A 144 3.45 11.70 0.57
N GLU A 145 2.82 10.73 -0.12
CA GLU A 145 3.49 9.75 -0.96
C GLU A 145 4.27 10.41 -2.11
N ILE A 146 3.65 11.37 -2.80
CA ILE A 146 4.28 12.07 -3.93
C ILE A 146 5.46 12.93 -3.46
N GLU A 147 5.31 13.73 -2.39
CA GLU A 147 6.36 14.60 -1.86
C GLU A 147 7.53 13.81 -1.28
N CYS A 148 7.26 12.69 -0.59
CA CYS A 148 8.30 11.82 -0.05
C CYS A 148 8.90 10.87 -1.09
N LYS A 149 8.38 10.86 -2.34
CA LYS A 149 8.81 9.97 -3.44
C LYS A 149 8.73 8.48 -3.06
N THR A 150 7.70 8.07 -2.33
CA THR A 150 7.48 6.71 -1.85
C THR A 150 6.41 5.96 -2.63
N GLY A 151 5.58 6.65 -3.40
CA GLY A 151 4.55 6.07 -4.25
C GLY A 151 4.08 7.02 -5.35
N LEU A 152 3.43 6.45 -6.38
CA LEU A 152 2.94 7.16 -7.55
C LEU A 152 1.45 6.93 -7.82
N GLY A 153 0.67 6.55 -6.81
CA GLY A 153 -0.78 6.32 -7.00
C GLY A 153 -1.34 5.14 -6.23
N THR A 154 -0.56 4.54 -5.34
CA THR A 154 -0.95 3.40 -4.49
C THR A 154 -2.13 3.80 -3.60
N VAL A 155 -2.12 5.00 -3.02
CA VAL A 155 -3.20 5.54 -2.18
C VAL A 155 -4.57 5.51 -2.89
N LEU A 156 -4.62 5.82 -4.22
CA LEU A 156 -5.86 5.76 -4.97
C LEU A 156 -6.43 4.32 -5.00
N SER A 157 -5.57 3.32 -5.16
CA SER A 157 -5.96 1.92 -5.17
C SER A 157 -6.33 1.39 -3.78
N GLU A 158 -5.61 1.80 -2.75
CA GLU A 158 -5.85 1.45 -1.35
C GLU A 158 -7.15 2.09 -0.81
N TYR A 159 -7.52 3.25 -1.38
CA TYR A 159 -8.78 3.92 -1.09
C TYR A 159 -10.01 3.10 -1.54
N TYR A 160 -9.91 2.39 -2.68
CA TYR A 160 -11.02 1.65 -3.26
C TYR A 160 -10.99 0.14 -2.98
N GLY A 161 -9.82 -0.48 -2.85
CA GLY A 161 -9.67 -1.93 -2.75
C GLY A 161 -9.80 -2.68 -4.07
N GLY A 162 -9.91 -4.01 -4.01
CA GLY A 162 -10.14 -4.90 -5.14
C GLY A 162 -9.01 -4.98 -6.17
N LEU A 163 -9.33 -5.50 -7.36
CA LEU A 163 -8.53 -5.33 -8.56
C LEU A 163 -8.83 -3.93 -9.11
N CYS A 164 -7.91 -3.00 -8.87
CA CYS A 164 -8.08 -1.59 -9.19
C CYS A 164 -7.31 -1.24 -10.47
N ILE A 165 -8.03 -0.79 -11.50
CA ILE A 165 -7.49 -0.30 -12.78
C ILE A 165 -7.57 1.22 -12.74
N ARG A 166 -6.43 1.90 -12.72
CA ARG A 166 -6.32 3.36 -12.64
C ARG A 166 -6.36 3.95 -14.05
N LEU A 167 -7.52 4.47 -14.45
CA LEU A 167 -7.82 5.03 -15.79
C LEU A 167 -7.32 6.45 -15.96
N LYS A 168 -7.21 7.19 -14.85
CA LYS A 168 -6.66 8.55 -14.77
C LYS A 168 -5.83 8.65 -13.50
N GLY A 169 -4.58 9.13 -13.62
CA GLY A 169 -3.75 9.44 -12.46
C GLY A 169 -4.35 10.56 -11.60
N GLY A 170 -3.94 10.61 -10.35
CA GLY A 170 -4.35 11.62 -9.39
C GLY A 170 -4.81 11.04 -8.05
N ALA A 171 -5.02 11.93 -7.10
CA ALA A 171 -5.51 11.60 -5.77
C ALA A 171 -6.98 11.09 -5.79
N PRO A 172 -7.47 10.44 -4.72
CA PRO A 172 -8.89 10.17 -4.55
C PRO A 172 -9.74 11.42 -4.79
N GLY A 173 -10.86 11.25 -5.53
CA GLY A 173 -11.72 12.35 -5.98
C GLY A 173 -11.26 13.06 -7.29
N ILE A 174 -10.01 12.86 -7.74
CA ILE A 174 -9.44 13.43 -8.97
C ILE A 174 -9.09 12.33 -9.97
N GLY A 175 -8.38 11.29 -9.52
CA GLY A 175 -8.11 10.10 -10.30
C GLY A 175 -9.40 9.33 -10.63
N LYS A 176 -9.36 8.51 -11.68
CA LYS A 176 -10.48 7.64 -12.06
C LYS A 176 -10.03 6.19 -12.07
N THR A 177 -10.87 5.31 -11.55
CA THR A 177 -10.60 3.88 -11.45
C THR A 177 -11.80 3.07 -11.96
N ASP A 178 -11.51 1.88 -12.48
CA ASP A 178 -12.47 0.76 -12.56
C ASP A 178 -12.03 -0.27 -11.51
N VAL A 179 -12.95 -0.72 -10.67
CA VAL A 179 -12.65 -1.65 -9.58
C VAL A 179 -13.48 -2.91 -9.73
N THR A 180 -12.82 -4.05 -9.74
CA THR A 180 -13.47 -5.36 -9.76
C THR A 180 -13.24 -6.06 -8.42
N LYS A 181 -14.34 -6.46 -7.77
CA LYS A 181 -14.29 -7.30 -6.57
C LYS A 181 -13.91 -8.72 -6.95
N ILE A 182 -12.91 -9.27 -6.28
CA ILE A 182 -12.44 -10.63 -6.48
C ILE A 182 -12.72 -11.45 -5.22
N ASN A 183 -13.51 -12.49 -5.36
CA ASN A 183 -13.89 -13.38 -4.26
C ASN A 183 -13.25 -14.76 -4.43
N ASN A 184 -13.18 -15.52 -3.35
CA ASN A 184 -12.70 -16.92 -3.32
C ASN A 184 -11.29 -17.12 -3.90
N SER A 185 -10.44 -16.08 -3.78
CA SER A 185 -9.06 -16.12 -4.21
C SER A 185 -8.14 -15.59 -3.12
N LYS A 186 -6.92 -16.12 -3.07
CA LYS A 186 -5.85 -15.72 -2.17
C LYS A 186 -4.68 -15.16 -2.97
N VAL A 187 -3.99 -14.20 -2.42
CA VAL A 187 -2.72 -13.72 -2.95
C VAL A 187 -1.59 -14.39 -2.17
N ALA A 188 -0.76 -15.15 -2.85
CA ALA A 188 0.48 -15.71 -2.30
C ALA A 188 1.66 -14.83 -2.71
N ILE A 189 2.47 -14.43 -1.74
CA ILE A 189 3.51 -13.40 -1.85
C ILE A 189 4.82 -13.99 -1.35
N PHE A 190 5.82 -14.11 -2.22
CA PHE A 190 7.13 -14.67 -1.94
C PHE A 190 8.16 -13.55 -1.87
N CYS A 191 8.61 -13.21 -0.66
CA CYS A 191 9.50 -12.09 -0.39
C CYS A 191 10.97 -12.56 -0.35
N PHE A 192 11.81 -12.10 -1.28
CA PHE A 192 13.24 -12.40 -1.34
C PHE A 192 14.09 -11.31 -0.69
N SER A 193 14.00 -10.08 -1.18
CA SER A 193 14.79 -8.96 -0.64
C SER A 193 14.04 -7.63 -0.80
N PRO A 194 14.22 -6.70 0.15
CA PRO A 194 13.64 -5.37 0.05
C PRO A 194 14.37 -4.51 -0.98
N ILE A 195 13.66 -3.51 -1.54
CA ILE A 195 14.21 -2.45 -2.37
C ILE A 195 13.75 -1.11 -1.79
N VAL A 196 14.64 -0.13 -1.76
CA VAL A 196 14.27 1.24 -1.37
C VAL A 196 13.55 1.90 -2.54
N THR A 197 12.23 2.04 -2.42
CA THR A 197 11.33 2.50 -3.50
C THR A 197 11.79 3.79 -4.17
N ARG A 198 12.29 4.77 -3.41
CA ARG A 198 12.77 6.06 -3.93
C ARG A 198 13.86 5.89 -5.00
N TYR A 199 14.81 4.99 -4.80
CA TYR A 199 15.85 4.71 -5.79
C TYR A 199 15.32 3.88 -6.96
N ALA A 200 14.39 2.97 -6.70
CA ALA A 200 13.79 2.14 -7.73
C ALA A 200 12.94 2.95 -8.73
N ILE A 201 12.15 3.92 -8.27
CA ILE A 201 11.36 4.81 -9.13
C ILE A 201 12.25 5.55 -10.16
N GLU A 202 13.45 5.93 -9.76
CA GLU A 202 14.39 6.64 -10.62
C GLU A 202 15.16 5.72 -11.59
N SER A 203 15.41 4.47 -11.20
CA SER A 203 16.27 3.51 -11.94
C SER A 203 15.50 2.48 -12.76
N ILE A 204 14.26 2.13 -12.39
CA ILE A 204 13.45 1.18 -13.14
C ILE A 204 12.97 1.83 -14.44
N GLY A 205 13.09 1.10 -15.56
CA GLY A 205 12.59 1.52 -16.86
C GLY A 205 11.10 1.87 -16.81
N ARG A 206 10.64 2.61 -17.82
CA ARG A 206 9.26 3.08 -17.90
C ARG A 206 8.66 2.64 -19.22
N ILE A 207 7.43 2.18 -19.20
CA ILE A 207 6.63 2.05 -20.41
C ILE A 207 5.96 3.39 -20.74
N SER A 208 5.63 3.58 -22.01
CA SER A 208 4.86 4.74 -22.44
C SER A 208 3.41 4.68 -21.92
N ASN A 209 2.76 5.84 -21.80
CA ASN A 209 1.33 5.89 -21.51
C ASN A 209 0.51 5.10 -22.54
N HIS A 210 0.94 5.07 -23.79
CA HIS A 210 0.27 4.32 -24.85
C HIS A 210 0.29 2.81 -24.58
N GLU A 211 1.45 2.24 -24.26
CA GLU A 211 1.59 0.81 -23.92
C GLU A 211 0.77 0.46 -22.69
N CYS A 212 0.84 1.29 -21.63
CA CYS A 212 0.03 1.09 -20.44
C CYS A 212 -1.47 1.13 -20.75
N ASN A 213 -1.92 2.04 -21.63
CA ASN A 213 -3.30 2.12 -22.07
C ASN A 213 -3.75 0.86 -22.81
N GLN A 214 -2.92 0.25 -23.65
CA GLN A 214 -3.24 -1.01 -24.32
C GLN A 214 -3.42 -2.16 -23.31
N MET A 215 -2.55 -2.23 -22.31
CA MET A 215 -2.68 -3.20 -21.22
C MET A 215 -3.98 -2.99 -20.43
N MET A 216 -4.31 -1.73 -20.09
CA MET A 216 -5.56 -1.40 -19.39
C MET A 216 -6.80 -1.77 -20.22
N ILE A 217 -6.83 -1.49 -21.53
CA ILE A 217 -7.94 -1.86 -22.42
C ILE A 217 -8.17 -3.38 -22.40
N LYS A 218 -7.08 -4.16 -22.40
CA LYS A 218 -7.18 -5.62 -22.34
C LYS A 218 -7.80 -6.07 -21.01
N ILE A 219 -7.29 -5.60 -19.87
CA ILE A 219 -7.80 -6.02 -18.56
C ILE A 219 -9.22 -5.52 -18.27
N LEU A 220 -9.60 -4.35 -18.79
CA LEU A 220 -10.96 -3.82 -18.67
C LEU A 220 -11.99 -4.71 -19.39
N LYS A 221 -11.62 -5.30 -20.52
CA LYS A 221 -12.52 -6.20 -21.28
C LYS A 221 -12.69 -7.54 -20.60
N THR A 222 -11.63 -8.11 -20.07
CA THR A 222 -11.65 -9.48 -19.55
C THR A 222 -11.95 -9.54 -18.06
N LYS A 223 -11.49 -8.55 -17.29
CA LYS A 223 -11.50 -8.52 -15.81
C LYS A 223 -10.95 -9.82 -15.20
N SER A 224 -10.05 -10.47 -15.95
CA SER A 224 -9.48 -11.78 -15.64
C SER A 224 -8.24 -11.65 -14.78
N ILE A 225 -8.16 -12.41 -13.69
CA ILE A 225 -6.96 -12.53 -12.85
C ILE A 225 -5.78 -13.07 -13.68
N VAL A 226 -6.02 -14.03 -14.56
CA VAL A 226 -4.99 -14.61 -15.43
C VAL A 226 -4.41 -13.55 -16.35
N ASP A 227 -5.24 -12.75 -17.00
CA ASP A 227 -4.77 -11.65 -17.84
C ASP A 227 -4.04 -10.57 -17.04
N PHE A 228 -4.52 -10.25 -15.84
CA PHE A 228 -3.80 -9.31 -14.94
C PHE A 228 -2.40 -9.83 -14.63
N LEU A 229 -2.26 -11.10 -14.23
CA LEU A 229 -0.97 -11.70 -13.90
C LEU A 229 -0.05 -11.78 -15.13
N GLN A 230 -0.58 -12.15 -16.31
CA GLN A 230 0.19 -12.21 -17.53
C GLN A 230 0.70 -10.82 -17.95
N LEU A 231 -0.17 -9.82 -17.99
CA LEU A 231 0.21 -8.43 -18.29
C LEU A 231 1.25 -7.90 -17.30
N SER A 232 1.09 -8.24 -16.00
CA SER A 232 2.05 -7.87 -14.97
C SER A 232 3.41 -8.55 -15.17
N TYR A 233 3.41 -9.82 -15.57
CA TYR A 233 4.63 -10.56 -15.92
C TYR A 233 5.34 -9.92 -17.12
N ASP A 234 4.63 -9.70 -18.23
CA ASP A 234 5.18 -9.09 -19.45
C ASP A 234 5.79 -7.71 -19.13
N PHE A 235 5.07 -6.90 -18.34
CA PHE A 235 5.57 -5.62 -17.88
C PHE A 235 6.86 -5.75 -17.06
N SER A 236 6.89 -6.66 -16.09
CA SER A 236 8.06 -6.86 -15.23
C SER A 236 9.30 -7.28 -16.02
N GLN A 237 9.12 -8.14 -17.03
CA GLN A 237 10.21 -8.59 -17.90
C GLN A 237 10.75 -7.45 -18.78
N SER A 238 9.89 -6.55 -19.25
CA SER A 238 10.30 -5.39 -20.06
C SER A 238 11.22 -4.43 -19.32
N LEU A 239 11.05 -4.32 -17.99
CA LEU A 239 11.81 -3.39 -17.14
C LEU A 239 13.21 -3.90 -16.73
N LYS A 240 13.53 -5.17 -16.95
CA LYS A 240 14.83 -5.79 -16.67
C LYS A 240 15.36 -5.63 -15.24
N PHE A 241 14.48 -5.44 -14.25
CA PHE A 241 14.88 -5.29 -12.82
C PHE A 241 14.71 -6.58 -11.99
N VAL A 242 14.10 -7.60 -12.57
CA VAL A 242 13.79 -8.86 -11.90
C VAL A 242 15.05 -9.68 -11.68
N ASN A 243 15.35 -10.05 -10.44
CA ASN A 243 16.53 -10.84 -10.12
C ASN A 243 16.37 -12.32 -10.52
N LYS A 244 17.49 -13.05 -10.52
CA LYS A 244 17.54 -14.47 -10.89
C LYS A 244 16.63 -15.35 -10.01
N SER A 245 16.56 -15.07 -8.70
CA SER A 245 15.74 -15.86 -7.76
C SER A 245 14.25 -15.71 -8.06
N CYS A 246 13.79 -14.48 -8.33
CA CYS A 246 12.41 -14.23 -8.75
C CYS A 246 12.09 -14.92 -10.10
N ASN A 247 12.98 -14.81 -11.09
CA ASN A 247 12.80 -15.48 -12.38
C ASN A 247 12.74 -17.00 -12.24
N ASN A 248 13.62 -17.61 -11.44
CA ASN A 248 13.61 -19.06 -11.19
C ASN A 248 12.30 -19.50 -10.52
N LEU A 249 11.81 -18.77 -9.53
CA LEU A 249 10.54 -19.09 -8.89
C LEU A 249 9.37 -18.96 -9.86
N MET A 250 9.29 -17.86 -10.64
CA MET A 250 8.23 -17.68 -11.64
C MET A 250 8.25 -18.78 -12.69
N GLY A 251 9.44 -19.20 -13.14
CA GLY A 251 9.60 -20.33 -14.05
C GLY A 251 9.06 -21.65 -13.47
N LEU A 252 9.38 -21.95 -12.19
CA LEU A 252 8.86 -23.13 -11.52
C LEU A 252 7.36 -23.07 -11.27
N LEU A 253 6.83 -21.90 -10.91
CA LEU A 253 5.38 -21.67 -10.78
C LEU A 253 4.67 -21.92 -12.11
N SER A 254 5.19 -21.38 -13.22
CA SER A 254 4.65 -21.57 -14.58
C SER A 254 4.64 -23.06 -14.99
N GLN A 255 5.72 -23.82 -14.73
CA GLN A 255 5.78 -25.26 -14.97
C GLN A 255 4.73 -26.06 -14.19
N ASN A 256 4.25 -25.52 -13.08
CA ASN A 256 3.18 -26.10 -12.25
C ASN A 256 1.80 -25.48 -12.54
N GLY A 257 1.64 -24.71 -13.63
CA GLY A 257 0.37 -24.16 -14.05
C GLY A 257 -0.05 -22.85 -13.35
N PHE A 258 0.85 -22.22 -12.59
CA PHE A 258 0.56 -20.95 -11.89
C PHE A 258 1.07 -19.74 -12.66
N HIS A 259 0.18 -18.81 -13.01
CA HIS A 259 0.57 -17.49 -13.46
C HIS A 259 1.09 -16.66 -12.29
N SER A 260 2.20 -15.96 -12.49
CA SER A 260 2.82 -15.14 -11.44
C SER A 260 3.56 -13.94 -12.02
N SER A 261 3.80 -12.94 -11.20
CA SER A 261 4.58 -11.77 -11.57
C SER A 261 5.38 -11.25 -10.38
N VAL A 262 6.16 -10.19 -10.58
CA VAL A 262 6.93 -9.51 -9.54
C VAL A 262 6.20 -8.24 -9.13
N ALA A 263 6.06 -8.04 -7.81
CA ALA A 263 5.60 -6.77 -7.25
C ALA A 263 6.63 -5.68 -7.57
N LEU A 264 6.16 -4.58 -8.14
CA LEU A 264 7.03 -3.47 -8.51
C LEU A 264 7.66 -2.84 -7.25
N PHE A 265 8.92 -2.42 -7.38
CA PHE A 265 9.70 -1.84 -6.29
C PHE A 265 10.02 -2.81 -5.13
N GLY A 266 10.03 -4.14 -5.44
CA GLY A 266 10.45 -5.19 -4.52
C GLY A 266 10.94 -6.43 -5.27
N GLN A 267 11.90 -7.19 -4.69
CA GLN A 267 12.21 -8.54 -5.18
C GLN A 267 11.21 -9.52 -4.55
N THR A 268 9.98 -9.46 -5.04
CA THR A 268 8.82 -10.12 -4.45
C THR A 268 7.96 -10.70 -5.57
N VAL A 269 7.84 -12.03 -5.62
CA VAL A 269 6.95 -12.71 -6.57
C VAL A 269 5.57 -12.82 -5.95
N PHE A 270 4.52 -12.59 -6.73
CA PHE A 270 3.15 -12.82 -6.31
C PHE A 270 2.36 -13.63 -7.35
N THR A 271 1.40 -14.38 -6.85
CA THR A 271 0.40 -15.10 -7.64
C THR A 271 -0.95 -15.05 -6.95
N ILE A 272 -2.02 -15.24 -7.71
CA ILE A 272 -3.39 -15.25 -7.20
C ILE A 272 -3.98 -16.63 -7.49
N VAL A 273 -4.41 -17.32 -6.45
CA VAL A 273 -4.81 -18.73 -6.48
C VAL A 273 -6.08 -18.97 -5.66
N LYS A 274 -6.66 -20.14 -5.81
CA LYS A 274 -7.74 -20.64 -4.95
C LYS A 274 -7.15 -21.27 -3.69
N GLU A 275 -7.98 -21.43 -2.65
CA GLU A 275 -7.60 -22.01 -1.37
C GLU A 275 -6.97 -23.41 -1.53
N ASN A 276 -7.56 -24.27 -2.36
CA ASN A 276 -7.10 -25.66 -2.59
C ASN A 276 -5.73 -25.75 -3.31
N GLU A 277 -5.23 -24.64 -3.88
CA GLU A 277 -3.93 -24.59 -4.56
C GLU A 277 -2.77 -24.17 -3.63
N LEU A 278 -3.10 -23.67 -2.43
CA LEU A 278 -2.10 -23.14 -1.48
C LEU A 278 -1.08 -24.20 -1.03
N GLU A 279 -1.47 -25.45 -0.89
CA GLU A 279 -0.53 -26.51 -0.46
C GLU A 279 0.55 -26.76 -1.51
N ALA A 280 0.19 -26.72 -2.79
CA ALA A 280 1.15 -26.84 -3.89
C ALA A 280 2.16 -25.69 -3.85
N LEU A 281 1.69 -24.46 -3.62
CA LEU A 281 2.57 -23.29 -3.47
C LEU A 281 3.51 -23.41 -2.26
N ARG A 282 3.03 -23.92 -1.14
CA ARG A 282 3.86 -24.17 0.06
C ARG A 282 4.96 -25.21 -0.21
N LYS A 283 4.67 -26.25 -1.00
CA LYS A 283 5.68 -27.23 -1.43
C LYS A 283 6.73 -26.61 -2.34
N ILE A 284 6.30 -25.81 -3.32
CA ILE A 284 7.19 -25.07 -4.23
C ILE A 284 8.10 -24.11 -3.43
N SER A 285 7.54 -23.37 -2.48
CA SER A 285 8.28 -22.37 -1.70
C SER A 285 9.46 -22.95 -0.90
N LYS A 286 9.40 -24.22 -0.51
CA LYS A 286 10.47 -24.91 0.24
C LYS A 286 11.78 -25.02 -0.53
N ASN A 287 11.73 -24.91 -1.86
CA ASN A 287 12.91 -24.95 -2.74
C ASN A 287 13.64 -23.61 -2.82
N PHE A 288 13.13 -22.56 -2.17
CA PHE A 288 13.68 -21.22 -2.23
C PHE A 288 13.90 -20.64 -0.85
N SER A 289 14.97 -19.84 -0.71
CA SER A 289 15.19 -19.01 0.49
C SER A 289 14.31 -17.77 0.39
N THR A 290 13.01 -17.93 0.65
CA THR A 290 12.00 -16.87 0.58
C THR A 290 11.01 -16.98 1.73
N ARG A 291 10.42 -15.83 2.11
CA ARG A 291 9.32 -15.81 3.08
C ARG A 291 7.98 -15.74 2.34
N LEU A 292 7.16 -16.77 2.49
CA LEU A 292 5.83 -16.84 1.90
C LEU A 292 4.78 -16.22 2.85
N PHE A 293 4.05 -15.24 2.35
CA PHE A 293 2.84 -14.69 2.96
C PHE A 293 1.62 -15.04 2.13
N ILE A 294 0.51 -15.29 2.78
CA ILE A 294 -0.79 -15.50 2.13
C ILE A 294 -1.76 -14.49 2.70
N SER A 295 -2.52 -13.86 1.84
CA SER A 295 -3.55 -12.88 2.19
C SER A 295 -4.82 -13.10 1.37
N ASP A 296 -5.95 -12.79 1.96
CA ASP A 296 -7.17 -12.53 1.19
C ASP A 296 -7.00 -11.28 0.33
N ILE A 297 -7.80 -11.18 -0.73
CA ILE A 297 -7.99 -9.93 -1.47
C ILE A 297 -8.89 -9.04 -0.63
N GLU A 298 -8.50 -7.77 -0.45
CA GLU A 298 -9.33 -6.77 0.20
C GLU A 298 -10.18 -6.04 -0.84
N ASN A 299 -11.47 -6.27 -0.79
CA ASN A 299 -12.42 -5.70 -1.74
C ASN A 299 -13.03 -4.36 -1.28
N GLU A 300 -12.70 -3.95 -0.08
CA GLU A 300 -13.03 -2.65 0.48
C GLU A 300 -11.76 -1.84 0.66
N GLY A 301 -11.87 -0.54 0.62
CA GLY A 301 -10.74 0.35 0.84
C GLY A 301 -10.45 0.62 2.31
N ALA A 302 -9.65 1.67 2.52
CA ALA A 302 -9.33 2.16 3.85
C ALA A 302 -10.59 2.62 4.62
N ARG A 303 -10.60 2.37 5.94
CA ARG A 303 -11.75 2.63 6.81
C ARG A 303 -11.35 2.88 8.25
N LEU A 304 -12.20 3.58 9.00
CA LEU A 304 -12.07 3.66 10.45
C LEU A 304 -12.33 2.29 11.09
N VAL A 305 -11.57 1.97 12.13
CA VAL A 305 -11.77 0.78 12.97
C VAL A 305 -12.53 1.21 14.21
N ARG A 306 -13.80 0.82 14.32
CA ARG A 306 -14.65 1.11 15.50
C ARG A 306 -14.51 -0.02 16.53
N LYS A 307 -14.77 0.31 17.83
CA LYS A 307 -14.66 -0.65 18.94
C LYS A 307 -15.54 -1.92 18.82
N HIS A 308 -16.45 -1.95 17.85
CA HIS A 308 -17.33 -3.11 17.60
C HIS A 308 -16.81 -4.04 16.48
N ASP A 309 -15.67 -3.72 15.85
CA ASP A 309 -15.10 -4.47 14.73
C ASP A 309 -13.90 -5.36 15.15
N SER A 310 -13.72 -5.55 16.47
CA SER A 310 -12.63 -6.34 17.07
C SER A 310 -13.11 -7.64 17.71
#